data_de29cf5fb958e177481687a26099e823
#
_entry.id   de29cf5fb958e177481687a26099e823
#
_cell.length_a   1.000
_cell.length_b   1.000
_cell.length_c   1.000
_cell.angle_alpha   90.00
_cell.angle_beta   90.00
_cell.angle_gamma   90.00
#
_symmetry.space_group_name_H-M   'P 1'
#
loop_
_entity.id
_entity.type
_entity.pdbx_description
1 polymer ?
#
loop_
_entity_poly.entity_id
_entity_poly.type
_entity_poly.pdbx_seq_one_letter_code
_entity_poly.pdbx_strand_id
1 'polypeptide(L)'
;MTKSSLHWIAWAAWLAPLLLFGLSLHQAKVTYDLHATKVNGVEATAEVLEIQRGNRKDITYDYVNLRVDLPDGSTLTREKLSLPHGLVPPLMDRETLQVRVQEGASIPIVITEPIGPTPTVDTQMRIAGLNGLMSFGAALLFGLGVWLWNRILRRDGDPADRGVTEADPEHPARQVVR
;
A
#
# COMPACT_ATOMS: atom_id res chain seq x y z
N MET A 1 -33.85 5.02 8.73
CA MET A 1 -32.81 4.03 8.42
C MET A 1 -32.98 2.87 9.39
N THR A 2 -33.14 1.66 8.90
CA THR A 2 -33.37 0.47 9.72
C THR A 2 -32.08 0.07 10.44
N LYS A 3 -32.16 -0.42 11.68
CA LYS A 3 -31.00 -0.87 12.50
C LYS A 3 -30.08 -1.85 11.75
N SER A 4 -30.62 -2.61 10.81
CA SER A 4 -29.92 -3.56 9.95
C SER A 4 -28.91 -2.87 9.00
N SER A 5 -29.24 -1.70 8.44
CA SER A 5 -28.37 -1.00 7.50
C SER A 5 -27.14 -0.37 8.17
N LEU A 6 -27.26 0.09 9.41
CA LEU A 6 -26.12 0.64 10.16
C LEU A 6 -25.07 -0.43 10.49
N HIS A 7 -25.51 -1.65 10.77
CA HIS A 7 -24.59 -2.75 11.09
C HIS A 7 -23.71 -3.14 9.89
N TRP A 8 -24.28 -3.13 8.71
CA TRP A 8 -23.56 -3.41 7.45
C TRP A 8 -22.50 -2.33 7.15
N ILE A 9 -22.87 -1.06 7.32
CA ILE A 9 -21.95 0.08 7.13
C ILE A 9 -20.78 0.01 8.11
N ALA A 10 -21.06 -0.34 9.37
CA ALA A 10 -20.04 -0.48 10.40
C ALA A 10 -19.01 -1.59 10.06
N TRP A 11 -19.45 -2.69 9.45
CA TRP A 11 -18.56 -3.76 8.96
C TRP A 11 -17.81 -3.36 7.71
N ALA A 12 -18.48 -2.75 6.74
CA ALA A 12 -17.86 -2.30 5.49
C ALA A 12 -16.77 -1.25 5.73
N ALA A 13 -16.90 -0.42 6.76
CA ALA A 13 -15.90 0.58 7.12
C ALA A 13 -14.52 -0.04 7.47
N TRP A 14 -14.46 -1.31 7.91
CA TRP A 14 -13.21 -2.00 8.18
C TRP A 14 -12.42 -2.38 6.91
N LEU A 15 -13.06 -2.38 5.74
CA LEU A 15 -12.37 -2.70 4.49
C LEU A 15 -11.26 -1.69 4.17
N ALA A 16 -11.49 -0.41 4.44
CA ALA A 16 -10.49 0.63 4.15
C ALA A 16 -9.17 0.44 4.94
N PRO A 17 -9.18 0.34 6.28
CA PRO A 17 -7.94 0.09 7.03
C PRO A 17 -7.30 -1.26 6.69
N LEU A 18 -8.07 -2.30 6.38
CA LEU A 18 -7.54 -3.60 5.98
C LEU A 18 -6.83 -3.54 4.62
N LEU A 19 -7.40 -2.85 3.63
CA LEU A 19 -6.76 -2.65 2.33
C LEU A 19 -5.48 -1.83 2.44
N LEU A 20 -5.48 -0.77 3.24
CA LEU A 20 -4.29 0.05 3.49
C LEU A 20 -3.20 -0.75 4.22
N PHE A 21 -3.58 -1.60 5.16
CA PHE A 21 -2.65 -2.49 5.85
C PHE A 21 -2.06 -3.53 4.88
N GLY A 22 -2.88 -4.15 4.03
CA GLY A 22 -2.43 -5.06 2.97
C GLY A 22 -1.46 -4.38 2.00
N LEU A 23 -1.73 -3.13 1.61
CA LEU A 23 -0.82 -2.32 0.79
C LEU A 23 0.50 -2.05 1.50
N SER A 24 0.48 -1.74 2.79
CA SER A 24 1.70 -1.56 3.59
C SER A 24 2.57 -2.82 3.60
N LEU A 25 1.97 -4.00 3.82
CA LEU A 25 2.68 -5.27 3.78
C LEU A 25 3.27 -5.56 2.40
N HIS A 26 2.53 -5.25 1.34
CA HIS A 26 3.03 -5.38 -0.03
C HIS A 26 4.26 -4.50 -0.27
N GLN A 27 4.24 -3.24 0.14
CA GLN A 27 5.38 -2.33 0.01
C GLN A 27 6.59 -2.77 0.84
N ALA A 28 6.35 -3.30 2.05
CA ALA A 28 7.40 -3.88 2.87
C ALA A 28 8.07 -5.09 2.18
N LYS A 29 7.26 -5.96 1.55
CA LYS A 29 7.76 -7.07 0.75
C LYS A 29 8.59 -6.59 -0.44
N VAL A 30 8.10 -5.61 -1.20
CA VAL A 30 8.84 -5.03 -2.34
C VAL A 30 10.19 -4.48 -1.87
N THR A 31 10.23 -3.74 -0.77
CA THR A 31 11.47 -3.20 -0.19
C THR A 31 12.43 -4.32 0.19
N TYR A 32 11.93 -5.38 0.80
CA TYR A 32 12.72 -6.55 1.17
C TYR A 32 13.29 -7.27 -0.05
N ASP A 33 12.45 -7.53 -1.07
CA ASP A 33 12.87 -8.22 -2.30
C ASP A 33 13.93 -7.41 -3.08
N LEU A 34 13.78 -6.09 -3.18
CA LEU A 34 14.79 -5.19 -3.76
C LEU A 34 16.11 -5.26 -2.99
N HIS A 35 16.04 -5.23 -1.65
CA HIS A 35 17.23 -5.34 -0.81
C HIS A 35 17.92 -6.69 -0.95
N ALA A 36 17.15 -7.78 -0.96
CA ALA A 36 17.67 -9.13 -1.11
C ALA A 36 18.45 -9.28 -2.44
N THR A 37 17.88 -8.83 -3.56
CA THR A 37 18.54 -8.88 -4.86
C THR A 37 19.74 -7.94 -4.93
N LYS A 38 19.66 -6.75 -4.28
CA LYS A 38 20.81 -5.85 -4.18
C LYS A 38 22.00 -6.48 -3.46
N VAL A 39 21.75 -7.23 -2.39
CA VAL A 39 22.84 -7.81 -1.55
C VAL A 39 23.34 -9.12 -2.13
N ASN A 40 22.44 -10.02 -2.54
CA ASN A 40 22.77 -11.38 -2.94
C ASN A 40 22.96 -11.55 -4.46
N GLY A 41 22.55 -10.55 -5.26
CA GLY A 41 22.64 -10.62 -6.72
C GLY A 41 24.09 -10.53 -7.22
N VAL A 42 24.35 -11.16 -8.37
CA VAL A 42 25.61 -11.05 -9.10
C VAL A 42 25.63 -9.73 -9.87
N GLU A 43 26.77 -9.05 -9.88
CA GLU A 43 26.95 -7.83 -10.66
C GLU A 43 27.04 -8.18 -12.15
N ALA A 44 26.28 -7.45 -12.96
CA ALA A 44 26.23 -7.62 -14.41
C ALA A 44 25.98 -6.28 -15.10
N THR A 45 26.24 -6.25 -16.39
CA THR A 45 25.88 -5.10 -17.24
C THR A 45 24.68 -5.49 -18.09
N ALA A 46 23.64 -4.68 -18.03
CA ALA A 46 22.44 -4.84 -18.84
C ALA A 46 22.50 -3.93 -20.06
N GLU A 47 22.14 -4.46 -21.22
CA GLU A 47 21.84 -3.67 -22.40
C GLU A 47 20.42 -3.14 -22.34
N VAL A 48 20.25 -1.86 -22.62
CA VAL A 48 18.94 -1.20 -22.67
C VAL A 48 18.34 -1.42 -24.05
N LEU A 49 17.30 -2.25 -24.14
CA LEU A 49 16.63 -2.52 -25.41
C LEU A 49 15.62 -1.43 -25.75
N GLU A 50 14.88 -0.95 -24.75
CA GLU A 50 13.83 0.04 -24.92
C GLU A 50 13.57 0.75 -23.59
N ILE A 51 13.35 2.05 -23.66
CA ILE A 51 12.82 2.82 -22.52
C ILE A 51 11.53 3.48 -22.98
N GLN A 52 10.42 3.15 -22.34
CA GLN A 52 9.15 3.80 -22.59
C GLN A 52 8.77 4.71 -21.42
N ARG A 53 8.51 5.95 -21.77
CA ARG A 53 7.99 6.94 -20.84
C ARG A 53 6.48 6.99 -20.92
N GLY A 54 5.81 6.75 -19.81
CA GLY A 54 4.35 6.85 -19.73
C GLY A 54 3.87 8.27 -19.97
N ASN A 55 2.80 8.42 -20.75
CA ASN A 55 2.15 9.70 -20.92
C ASN A 55 1.25 9.97 -19.70
N ARG A 56 1.35 11.16 -19.08
CA ARG A 56 0.53 11.53 -17.91
C ARG A 56 -0.98 11.46 -18.14
N LYS A 57 -1.44 11.40 -19.39
CA LYS A 57 -2.87 11.30 -19.73
C LYS A 57 -3.40 9.88 -19.69
N ASP A 58 -2.53 8.90 -19.89
CA ASP A 58 -2.85 7.48 -19.79
C ASP A 58 -2.14 6.94 -18.57
N ILE A 59 -2.77 5.98 -17.87
CA ILE A 59 -2.17 5.26 -16.72
C ILE A 59 -1.09 4.32 -17.24
N THR A 60 -0.14 4.86 -17.99
CA THR A 60 0.98 4.11 -18.55
C THR A 60 2.17 4.32 -17.64
N TYR A 61 2.63 3.24 -17.03
CA TYR A 61 3.83 3.27 -16.20
C TYR A 61 5.08 3.41 -17.08
N ASP A 62 6.07 4.13 -16.57
CA ASP A 62 7.40 4.13 -17.16
C ASP A 62 8.00 2.74 -17.00
N TYR A 63 8.60 2.21 -18.06
CA TYR A 63 9.28 0.94 -18.00
C TYR A 63 10.54 0.91 -18.87
N VAL A 64 11.44 -0.02 -18.54
CA VAL A 64 12.62 -0.33 -19.31
C VAL A 64 12.66 -1.82 -19.63
N ASN A 65 13.02 -2.14 -20.85
CA ASN A 65 13.34 -3.50 -21.31
C ASN A 65 14.85 -3.69 -21.28
N LEU A 66 15.30 -4.68 -20.55
CA LEU A 66 16.72 -4.97 -20.33
C LEU A 66 17.06 -6.37 -20.80
N ARG A 67 18.27 -6.50 -21.39
CA ARG A 67 18.93 -7.76 -21.64
C ARG A 67 20.22 -7.81 -20.85
N VAL A 68 20.39 -8.85 -20.07
CA VAL A 68 21.56 -9.04 -19.20
C VAL A 68 22.27 -10.32 -19.63
N ASP A 69 23.53 -10.20 -19.99
CA ASP A 69 24.40 -11.35 -20.23
C ASP A 69 25.08 -11.69 -18.90
N LEU A 70 24.84 -12.90 -18.40
CA LEU A 70 25.37 -13.38 -17.13
C LEU A 70 26.77 -13.99 -17.32
N PRO A 71 27.59 -14.01 -16.27
CA PRO A 71 28.94 -14.55 -16.32
C PRO A 71 29.04 -16.04 -16.70
N ASP A 72 27.95 -16.80 -16.50
CA ASP A 72 27.83 -18.22 -16.87
C ASP A 72 27.47 -18.43 -18.34
N GLY A 73 27.33 -17.35 -19.12
CA GLY A 73 26.99 -17.38 -20.54
C GLY A 73 25.47 -17.43 -20.80
N SER A 74 24.63 -17.44 -19.77
CA SER A 74 23.20 -17.33 -19.94
C SER A 74 22.78 -15.86 -20.18
N THR A 75 21.64 -15.67 -20.88
CA THR A 75 21.09 -14.35 -21.16
C THR A 75 19.73 -14.25 -20.51
N LEU A 76 19.54 -13.24 -19.65
CA LEU A 76 18.26 -12.94 -19.02
C LEU A 76 17.64 -11.69 -19.64
N THR A 77 16.49 -11.84 -20.28
CA THR A 77 15.73 -10.69 -20.79
C THR A 77 14.60 -10.36 -19.84
N ARG A 78 14.52 -9.10 -19.44
CA ARG A 78 13.42 -8.60 -18.60
C ARG A 78 12.65 -7.50 -19.33
N GLU A 79 11.43 -7.83 -19.69
CA GLU A 79 10.50 -6.89 -20.30
C GLU A 79 9.73 -6.13 -19.22
N LYS A 80 9.41 -4.87 -19.50
CA LYS A 80 8.56 -4.00 -18.69
C LYS A 80 8.97 -3.90 -17.23
N LEU A 81 10.29 -3.76 -16.98
CA LEU A 81 10.73 -3.42 -15.63
C LEU A 81 10.22 -2.02 -15.27
N SER A 82 9.25 -1.97 -14.38
CA SER A 82 8.63 -0.71 -13.94
C SER A 82 9.61 0.14 -13.14
N LEU A 83 9.70 1.41 -13.51
CA LEU A 83 10.52 2.40 -12.82
C LEU A 83 9.68 3.56 -12.32
N PRO A 84 10.00 4.14 -11.16
CA PRO A 84 9.42 5.41 -10.75
C PRO A 84 9.72 6.50 -11.78
N HIS A 85 8.72 7.31 -12.11
CA HIS A 85 8.79 8.33 -13.17
C HIS A 85 10.01 9.26 -13.09
N GLY A 86 10.46 9.60 -11.88
CA GLY A 86 11.62 10.45 -11.66
C GLY A 86 12.97 9.78 -12.00
N LEU A 87 13.00 8.45 -12.16
CA LEU A 87 14.22 7.69 -12.44
C LEU A 87 14.45 7.42 -13.93
N VAL A 88 13.45 7.62 -14.77
CA VAL A 88 13.54 7.34 -16.21
C VAL A 88 14.33 8.40 -16.99
N PRO A 89 14.12 9.72 -16.80
CA PRO A 89 14.81 10.72 -17.61
C PRO A 89 16.33 10.59 -17.62
N PRO A 90 17.02 10.37 -16.48
CA PRO A 90 18.48 10.23 -16.48
C PRO A 90 18.98 8.91 -17.07
N LEU A 91 18.10 7.96 -17.37
CA LEU A 91 18.45 6.67 -18.01
C LEU A 91 18.22 6.67 -19.53
N MET A 92 17.49 7.66 -20.07
CA MET A 92 17.06 7.65 -21.48
C MET A 92 18.22 7.63 -22.49
N ASP A 93 19.37 8.22 -22.13
CA ASP A 93 20.54 8.33 -23.00
C ASP A 93 21.59 7.21 -22.73
N ARG A 94 21.21 6.20 -21.92
CA ARG A 94 22.11 5.10 -21.56
C ARG A 94 21.84 3.90 -22.45
N GLU A 95 22.89 3.38 -23.10
CA GLU A 95 22.86 2.11 -23.85
C GLU A 95 23.02 0.91 -22.93
N THR A 96 23.75 1.09 -21.82
CA THR A 96 24.02 0.04 -20.85
C THR A 96 23.81 0.56 -19.42
N LEU A 97 23.40 -0.33 -18.52
CA LEU A 97 23.18 -0.06 -17.10
C LEU A 97 23.88 -1.08 -16.22
N GLN A 98 24.42 -0.62 -15.10
CA GLN A 98 24.88 -1.51 -14.04
C GLN A 98 23.69 -2.09 -13.29
N VAL A 99 23.65 -3.41 -13.20
CA VAL A 99 22.55 -4.14 -12.54
C VAL A 99 23.10 -5.21 -11.60
N ARG A 100 22.26 -5.65 -10.68
CA ARG A 100 22.48 -6.93 -9.98
C ARG A 100 21.34 -7.88 -10.30
N VAL A 101 21.72 -9.13 -10.52
CA VAL A 101 20.82 -10.19 -10.92
C VAL A 101 20.86 -11.31 -9.91
N GLN A 102 19.68 -11.73 -9.45
CA GLN A 102 19.50 -12.90 -8.60
C GLN A 102 18.42 -13.79 -9.21
N GLU A 103 18.84 -14.90 -9.79
CA GLU A 103 17.91 -15.88 -10.35
C GLU A 103 16.97 -16.44 -9.28
N GLY A 104 15.72 -16.67 -9.66
CA GLY A 104 14.70 -17.20 -8.75
C GLY A 104 14.15 -16.20 -7.72
N ALA A 105 14.70 -14.97 -7.63
CA ALA A 105 14.15 -13.93 -6.78
C ALA A 105 12.82 -13.37 -7.32
N SER A 106 11.97 -12.85 -6.45
CA SER A 106 10.71 -12.18 -6.83
C SER A 106 10.98 -10.95 -7.73
N ILE A 107 12.08 -10.24 -7.46
CA ILE A 107 12.60 -9.16 -8.28
C ILE A 107 14.01 -9.57 -8.73
N PRO A 108 14.14 -10.23 -9.88
CA PRO A 108 15.40 -10.84 -10.27
C PRO A 108 16.45 -9.85 -10.73
N ILE A 109 16.08 -8.64 -11.16
CA ILE A 109 17.00 -7.62 -11.65
C ILE A 109 16.74 -6.32 -10.91
N VAL A 110 17.81 -5.71 -10.38
CA VAL A 110 17.79 -4.37 -9.79
C VAL A 110 18.85 -3.50 -10.43
N ILE A 111 18.52 -2.25 -10.74
CA ILE A 111 19.43 -1.29 -11.35
C ILE A 111 20.24 -0.64 -10.23
N THR A 112 21.55 -0.85 -10.28
CA THR A 112 22.51 -0.26 -9.32
C THR A 112 23.21 0.98 -9.87
N GLU A 113 22.98 1.30 -11.16
CA GLU A 113 23.48 2.53 -11.77
C GLU A 113 23.10 3.74 -10.92
N PRO A 114 24.05 4.61 -10.55
CA PRO A 114 23.74 5.80 -9.77
C PRO A 114 23.02 6.84 -10.63
N ILE A 115 21.93 7.36 -10.09
CA ILE A 115 21.22 8.53 -10.61
C ILE A 115 21.46 9.67 -9.61
N GLY A 116 22.38 10.57 -9.95
CA GLY A 116 22.87 11.56 -9.00
C GLY A 116 23.72 10.93 -7.89
N PRO A 117 23.52 11.29 -6.60
CA PRO A 117 24.37 10.82 -5.50
C PRO A 117 24.01 9.41 -4.99
N THR A 118 22.91 8.82 -5.44
CA THR A 118 22.39 7.55 -4.89
C THR A 118 22.13 6.52 -5.99
N PRO A 119 22.39 5.21 -5.73
CA PRO A 119 22.00 4.12 -6.63
C PRO A 119 20.47 4.11 -6.86
N THR A 120 20.07 3.74 -8.07
CA THR A 120 18.66 3.65 -8.49
C THR A 120 17.85 2.76 -7.55
N VAL A 121 18.36 1.58 -7.20
CA VAL A 121 17.69 0.64 -6.29
C VAL A 121 17.46 1.22 -4.91
N ASP A 122 18.39 2.03 -4.40
CA ASP A 122 18.24 2.66 -3.07
C ASP A 122 17.10 3.69 -3.08
N THR A 123 16.99 4.43 -4.16
CA THR A 123 15.87 5.36 -4.36
C THR A 123 14.54 4.62 -4.46
N GLN A 124 14.50 3.49 -5.19
CA GLN A 124 13.30 2.64 -5.26
C GLN A 124 12.91 2.08 -3.89
N MET A 125 13.86 1.54 -3.13
CA MET A 125 13.63 1.03 -1.77
C MET A 125 13.10 2.13 -0.84
N ARG A 126 13.67 3.33 -0.93
CA ARG A 126 13.22 4.47 -0.13
C ARG A 126 11.78 4.89 -0.48
N ILE A 127 11.43 4.94 -1.76
CA ILE A 127 10.06 5.25 -2.20
C ILE A 127 9.08 4.18 -1.71
N ALA A 128 9.39 2.90 -1.91
CA ALA A 128 8.56 1.80 -1.44
C ALA A 128 8.41 1.81 0.09
N GLY A 129 9.50 2.00 0.82
CA GLY A 129 9.48 2.10 2.28
C GLY A 129 8.62 3.25 2.80
N LEU A 130 8.75 4.45 2.20
CA LEU A 130 7.92 5.60 2.56
C LEU A 130 6.45 5.36 2.26
N ASN A 131 6.11 4.80 1.09
CA ASN A 131 4.74 4.45 0.74
C ASN A 131 4.16 3.43 1.71
N GLY A 132 4.95 2.43 2.10
CA GLY A 132 4.57 1.44 3.12
C GLY A 132 4.27 2.09 4.46
N LEU A 133 5.15 2.97 4.93
CA LEU A 133 4.99 3.68 6.20
C LEU A 133 3.76 4.61 6.19
N MET A 134 3.54 5.34 5.11
CA MET A 134 2.37 6.21 4.95
C MET A 134 1.07 5.39 4.93
N SER A 135 1.05 4.27 4.20
CA SER A 135 -0.11 3.37 4.14
C SER A 135 -0.40 2.75 5.50
N PHE A 136 0.63 2.36 6.25
CA PHE A 136 0.51 1.84 7.61
C PHE A 136 -0.06 2.88 8.57
N GLY A 137 0.48 4.10 8.55
CA GLY A 137 -0.02 5.22 9.37
C GLY A 137 -1.49 5.54 9.06
N ALA A 138 -1.85 5.58 7.78
CA ALA A 138 -3.23 5.76 7.34
C ALA A 138 -4.13 4.61 7.83
N ALA A 139 -3.69 3.35 7.73
CA ALA A 139 -4.43 2.18 8.22
C ALA A 139 -4.73 2.29 9.73
N LEU A 140 -3.75 2.73 10.54
CA LEU A 140 -3.93 2.93 11.97
C LEU A 140 -4.94 4.05 12.27
N LEU A 141 -4.84 5.18 11.59
CA LEU A 141 -5.75 6.32 11.78
C LEU A 141 -7.19 5.96 11.39
N PHE A 142 -7.38 5.34 10.22
CA PHE A 142 -8.70 4.87 9.78
C PHE A 142 -9.23 3.77 10.68
N GLY A 143 -8.39 2.82 11.10
CA GLY A 143 -8.78 1.77 12.03
C GLY A 143 -9.25 2.31 13.38
N LEU A 144 -8.51 3.28 13.94
CA LEU A 144 -8.91 3.96 15.16
C LEU A 144 -10.23 4.73 14.98
N GLY A 145 -10.39 5.43 13.85
CA GLY A 145 -11.64 6.14 13.53
C GLY A 145 -12.84 5.18 13.46
N VAL A 146 -12.69 4.05 12.76
CA VAL A 146 -13.75 3.02 12.67
C VAL A 146 -14.04 2.41 14.03
N TRP A 147 -13.01 2.15 14.84
CA TRP A 147 -13.19 1.62 16.20
C TRP A 147 -13.95 2.59 17.11
N LEU A 148 -13.56 3.88 17.11
CA LEU A 148 -14.25 4.92 17.87
C LEU A 148 -15.70 5.08 17.43
N TRP A 149 -15.95 5.13 16.12
CA TRP A 149 -17.28 5.19 15.54
C TRP A 149 -18.16 4.03 16.00
N ASN A 150 -17.66 2.80 15.90
CA ASN A 150 -18.37 1.62 16.36
C ASN A 150 -18.62 1.62 17.87
N ARG A 151 -17.70 2.18 18.65
CA ARG A 151 -17.86 2.31 20.10
C ARG A 151 -19.00 3.28 20.44
N ILE A 152 -19.06 4.43 19.74
CA ILE A 152 -20.14 5.42 19.93
C ILE A 152 -21.50 4.82 19.57
N LEU A 153 -21.60 4.17 18.41
CA LEU A 153 -22.85 3.53 17.98
C LEU A 153 -23.37 2.47 18.97
N ARG A 154 -22.47 1.75 19.64
CA ARG A 154 -22.87 0.77 20.67
C ARG A 154 -23.38 1.43 21.94
N ARG A 155 -22.82 2.56 22.35
CA ARG A 155 -23.26 3.30 23.54
C ARG A 155 -24.66 3.89 23.35
N ASP A 156 -24.96 4.44 22.18
CA ASP A 156 -26.26 5.01 21.86
C ASP A 156 -27.38 3.96 21.70
N GLY A 157 -27.01 2.68 21.62
CA GLY A 157 -27.92 1.54 21.47
C GLY A 157 -28.38 0.91 22.78
N ASP A 158 -27.82 1.29 23.94
CA ASP A 158 -28.21 0.72 25.24
C ASP A 158 -29.45 1.43 25.79
N PRO A 159 -30.64 0.79 25.81
CA PRO A 159 -31.85 1.40 26.29
C PRO A 159 -31.85 1.65 27.82
N ALA A 160 -30.88 1.07 28.54
CA ALA A 160 -30.76 1.25 29.99
C ALA A 160 -30.28 2.65 30.39
N ASP A 161 -29.63 3.39 29.50
CA ASP A 161 -29.13 4.75 29.76
C ASP A 161 -30.18 5.86 29.42
N ARG A 162 -31.27 5.48 28.79
CA ARG A 162 -32.46 6.33 28.69
C ARG A 162 -33.25 6.10 29.95
N GLY A 163 -32.93 6.85 31.01
CA GLY A 163 -33.76 6.97 32.17
C GLY A 163 -35.17 7.45 31.76
N VAL A 164 -35.95 6.55 31.19
CA VAL A 164 -37.38 6.72 31.09
C VAL A 164 -37.90 6.58 32.52
N THR A 165 -37.95 7.69 33.18
CA THR A 165 -38.98 7.88 34.22
C THR A 165 -40.29 7.74 33.44
N GLU A 166 -40.71 6.49 33.24
CA GLU A 166 -42.05 6.17 32.84
C GLU A 166 -42.91 6.61 34.06
N ALA A 167 -43.36 7.84 33.97
CA ALA A 167 -44.37 8.34 34.91
C ALA A 167 -45.54 7.38 34.76
N ASP A 168 -45.74 6.55 35.78
CA ASP A 168 -46.84 5.62 35.92
C ASP A 168 -48.17 6.43 35.84
N PRO A 169 -48.97 6.32 34.78
CA PRO A 169 -50.22 7.08 34.66
C PRO A 169 -51.37 6.45 35.44
N GLU A 170 -51.16 5.39 36.20
CA GLU A 170 -52.23 4.71 36.91
C GLU A 170 -52.21 4.92 38.44
N HIS A 171 -52.39 6.16 38.87
CA HIS A 171 -52.94 6.40 40.20
C HIS A 171 -54.30 7.11 40.08
N PRO A 172 -55.42 6.36 39.90
CA PRO A 172 -56.72 6.98 39.96
C PRO A 172 -56.94 7.52 41.45
N ALA A 173 -57.07 8.83 41.50
CA ALA A 173 -57.44 9.51 42.75
C ALA A 173 -58.63 8.83 43.37
N ARG A 174 -58.42 8.17 44.51
CA ARG A 174 -59.59 7.76 45.42
C ARG A 174 -60.40 8.97 45.74
N GLN A 175 -61.55 9.08 45.12
CA GLN A 175 -62.59 9.96 45.55
C GLN A 175 -63.09 9.51 46.97
N VAL A 176 -62.76 10.28 47.98
CA VAL A 176 -63.39 10.15 49.28
C VAL A 176 -64.69 10.87 49.17
N VAL A 177 -65.81 10.11 49.08
CA VAL A 177 -67.16 10.60 49.26
C VAL A 177 -67.41 10.77 50.75
N ARG A 178 -67.83 11.95 51.12
CA ARG A 178 -68.73 12.25 52.26
C ARG A 178 -69.72 13.29 51.83
#